data_9ac8dfc547366d27fe1e0703f8201860
#
_entry.id   9ac8dfc547366d27fe1e0703f8201860
#
_cell.length_a   1.000
_cell.length_b   1.000
_cell.length_c   1.000
_cell.angle_alpha   90.00
_cell.angle_beta   90.00
_cell.angle_gamma   90.00
#
_symmetry.space_group_name_H-M   'P 1'
#
loop_
_entity.id
_entity.type
_entity.pdbx_description
1 polymer ?
#
loop_
_entity_poly.entity_id
_entity_poly.type
_entity_poly.pdbx_seq_one_letter_code
_entity_poly.pdbx_strand_id
1 'polypeptide(L)'
;MTLLPIKLPPGMYKNGTELDAAGRWFDGNLVRWVEGMMRPVGGWQQRTTTALTGKPRAILTWRDNSATRHLAVGTHSKLYAISQSSVITDITPTGFTPGNPDATVGGGYGTGTYSYGFYGVPRPDVGSVTPETTWSLDTWGEYLVGCSNYDGKIYEWQLNPANKAAVVANAPTGNTAILVSNERALFALGAGGDPRLISWSDLENNTVWTPSSSNLAGSIELQTGGRIIVGKRVRGQILVLTDIDAHVVSYVGQPFVYQSEYVGRACGIPGPNAIAVQDNFAVWMSTRGFFTYDGYIKPLACEVSDYVFSDINTAQLSKVCAVNNSQFNEVWWFYPSASSQENDRYVMWNYADNYWSVGTMARSAGTDRGVFSNPIFVGTDGILYDHEVGVNHAGSTVYVESGPVQIGNGDNVYYVNELIPDERNQGDVTATFFSRYYPNAAERSYGPYSMTNPTSVRFNGRQINMRLTASPNTDWRVGTMRLNAQPGGRR
;
A
#
# COMPACT_ATOMS: atom_id res chain seq x y z
N MET A 1 29.53 26.94 26.83
CA MET A 1 29.22 25.85 25.86
C MET A 1 27.84 25.37 26.16
N THR A 2 26.96 25.44 25.20
CA THR A 2 25.57 25.00 25.37
C THR A 2 25.34 23.75 24.54
N LEU A 3 25.04 22.63 25.20
CA LEU A 3 24.62 21.39 24.57
C LEU A 3 23.14 21.51 24.18
N LEU A 4 22.85 21.52 22.91
CA LEU A 4 21.53 21.64 22.37
C LEU A 4 20.96 20.24 22.05
N PRO A 5 19.90 19.80 22.70
CA PRO A 5 19.27 18.53 22.36
C PRO A 5 18.56 18.63 21.02
N ILE A 6 18.77 17.64 20.15
CA ILE A 6 18.02 17.45 18.91
C ILE A 6 16.93 16.44 19.24
N LYS A 7 15.73 16.93 19.53
CA LYS A 7 14.55 16.10 19.79
C LYS A 7 13.53 16.38 18.72
N LEU A 8 13.39 15.44 17.79
CA LEU A 8 12.42 15.52 16.69
C LEU A 8 11.27 14.55 16.98
N PRO A 9 10.01 14.95 16.74
CA PRO A 9 8.87 14.07 16.94
C PRO A 9 8.89 12.91 15.93
N PRO A 10 8.25 11.77 16.24
CA PRO A 10 8.04 10.67 15.31
C PRO A 10 7.35 11.12 14.01
N GLY A 11 7.68 10.44 12.92
CA GLY A 11 7.07 10.67 11.63
C GLY A 11 7.78 11.70 10.75
N MET A 12 7.50 11.62 9.47
CA MET A 12 8.07 12.49 8.44
C MET A 12 7.05 13.54 8.00
N TYR A 13 7.53 14.73 7.69
CA TYR A 13 6.71 15.82 7.17
C TYR A 13 7.28 16.28 5.81
N LYS A 14 6.51 16.11 4.73
CA LYS A 14 6.90 16.47 3.36
C LYS A 14 5.82 17.27 2.63
N ASN A 15 4.94 17.95 3.35
CA ASN A 15 4.00 18.89 2.75
C ASN A 15 4.63 20.28 2.68
N GLY A 16 4.52 20.93 1.53
CA GLY A 16 5.08 22.27 1.33
C GLY A 16 6.59 22.28 1.10
N THR A 17 7.28 23.26 1.68
CA THR A 17 8.71 23.46 1.51
C THR A 17 9.53 22.69 2.54
N GLU A 18 10.82 22.48 2.27
CA GLU A 18 11.72 21.84 3.22
C GLU A 18 11.80 22.63 4.56
N LEU A 19 11.65 23.96 4.51
CA LEU A 19 11.68 24.80 5.71
C LEU A 19 10.42 24.60 6.58
N ASP A 20 9.29 24.21 5.99
CA ASP A 20 8.07 23.86 6.75
C ASP A 20 8.28 22.60 7.59
N ALA A 21 9.26 21.76 7.22
CA ALA A 21 9.70 20.62 8.00
C ALA A 21 10.74 20.96 9.10
N ALA A 22 10.97 22.23 9.38
CA ALA A 22 11.90 22.62 10.43
C ALA A 22 11.53 22.00 11.79
N GLY A 23 12.51 21.33 12.40
CA GLY A 23 12.25 20.61 13.66
C GLY A 23 11.47 19.29 13.53
N ARG A 24 11.34 18.77 12.32
CA ARG A 24 10.72 17.47 12.00
C ARG A 24 11.67 16.60 11.18
N TRP A 25 11.37 15.32 11.09
CA TRP A 25 12.00 14.46 10.09
C TRP A 25 11.42 14.78 8.71
N PHE A 26 12.28 14.89 7.70
CA PHE A 26 11.89 15.30 6.35
C PHE A 26 11.93 14.15 5.36
N ASP A 27 12.96 13.32 5.41
CA ASP A 27 13.16 12.22 4.47
C ASP A 27 13.65 10.96 5.18
N GLY A 28 13.50 9.81 4.54
CA GLY A 28 14.01 8.56 5.07
C GLY A 28 13.60 7.35 4.25
N ASN A 29 14.18 6.22 4.62
CA ASN A 29 13.90 4.94 4.02
C ASN A 29 14.02 3.83 5.06
N LEU A 30 13.00 2.96 5.15
CA LEU A 30 12.96 1.76 5.99
C LEU A 30 13.15 2.08 7.49
N VAL A 31 12.57 3.18 7.95
CA VAL A 31 12.61 3.62 9.34
C VAL A 31 11.19 3.74 9.90
N ARG A 32 11.02 3.32 11.15
CA ARG A 32 9.80 3.47 11.93
C ARG A 32 10.09 3.99 13.34
N TRP A 33 9.06 4.44 14.02
CA TRP A 33 9.11 4.82 15.44
C TRP A 33 8.21 3.87 16.25
N VAL A 34 8.73 3.38 17.34
CA VAL A 34 7.99 2.55 18.29
C VAL A 34 8.18 3.16 19.66
N GLU A 35 7.09 3.55 20.32
CA GLU A 35 7.14 4.25 21.62
C GLU A 35 8.04 5.50 21.59
N GLY A 36 8.02 6.22 20.48
CA GLY A 36 8.85 7.41 20.26
C GLY A 36 10.31 7.13 19.92
N MET A 37 10.75 5.87 19.94
CA MET A 37 12.12 5.48 19.62
C MET A 37 12.25 5.12 18.13
N MET A 38 13.24 5.69 17.48
CA MET A 38 13.54 5.43 16.07
C MET A 38 14.30 4.11 15.90
N ARG A 39 13.86 3.31 14.94
CA ARG A 39 14.43 1.99 14.63
C ARG A 39 14.21 1.61 13.16
N PRO A 40 14.97 0.62 12.63
CA PRO A 40 14.70 0.11 11.30
C PRO A 40 13.35 -0.62 11.24
N VAL A 41 12.73 -0.60 10.08
CA VAL A 41 11.71 -1.58 9.70
C VAL A 41 12.35 -2.96 9.73
N GLY A 42 11.61 -4.01 10.04
CA GLY A 42 12.12 -5.38 9.98
C GLY A 42 12.58 -5.75 8.57
N GLY A 43 13.59 -6.61 8.48
CA GLY A 43 14.08 -7.14 7.23
C GLY A 43 13.10 -8.11 6.58
N TRP A 44 13.52 -8.70 5.47
CA TRP A 44 12.73 -9.71 4.76
C TRP A 44 13.58 -10.88 4.27
N GLN A 45 12.93 -12.02 4.17
CA GLN A 45 13.53 -13.25 3.68
C GLN A 45 12.69 -13.81 2.53
N GLN A 46 13.32 -14.33 1.50
CA GLN A 46 12.63 -15.02 0.42
C GLN A 46 11.91 -16.26 0.94
N ARG A 47 10.62 -16.36 0.65
CA ARG A 47 9.79 -17.55 0.91
C ARG A 47 9.83 -18.53 -0.26
N THR A 48 9.87 -18.01 -1.49
CA THR A 48 9.94 -18.82 -2.71
C THR A 48 11.23 -18.52 -3.46
N THR A 49 11.84 -19.54 -4.03
CA THR A 49 13.05 -19.40 -4.85
C THR A 49 12.72 -19.20 -6.33
N THR A 50 11.51 -19.58 -6.74
CA THR A 50 11.04 -19.46 -8.12
C THR A 50 10.05 -18.31 -8.21
N ALA A 51 10.24 -17.44 -9.19
CA ALA A 51 9.33 -16.35 -9.49
C ALA A 51 8.03 -16.88 -10.11
N LEU A 52 6.90 -16.27 -9.72
CA LEU A 52 5.61 -16.51 -10.35
C LEU A 52 5.60 -15.93 -11.77
N THR A 53 4.96 -16.65 -12.69
CA THR A 53 4.77 -16.12 -14.06
C THR A 53 3.68 -15.05 -14.05
N GLY A 54 3.96 -13.92 -14.67
CA GLY A 54 3.06 -12.77 -14.72
C GLY A 54 3.30 -11.80 -13.56
N LYS A 55 2.65 -10.63 -13.63
CA LYS A 55 2.74 -9.61 -12.60
C LYS A 55 1.76 -9.91 -11.48
N PRO A 56 2.20 -10.15 -10.23
CA PRO A 56 1.31 -10.40 -9.11
C PRO A 56 0.45 -9.17 -8.81
N ARG A 57 -0.85 -9.38 -8.49
CA ARG A 57 -1.79 -8.28 -8.23
C ARG A 57 -2.70 -8.54 -7.03
N ALA A 58 -2.78 -9.77 -6.55
CA ALA A 58 -3.57 -10.11 -5.38
C ALA A 58 -2.94 -11.27 -4.62
N ILE A 59 -3.14 -11.28 -3.31
CA ILE A 59 -2.72 -12.37 -2.43
C ILE A 59 -3.82 -12.60 -1.39
N LEU A 60 -4.05 -13.85 -1.05
CA LEU A 60 -4.95 -14.27 0.03
C LEU A 60 -4.31 -15.41 0.81
N THR A 61 -4.46 -15.38 2.13
CA THR A 61 -4.05 -16.48 3.02
C THR A 61 -5.22 -16.98 3.83
N TRP A 62 -5.36 -18.30 3.96
CA TRP A 62 -6.42 -18.92 4.77
C TRP A 62 -6.00 -20.27 5.34
N ARG A 63 -6.85 -20.82 6.18
CA ARG A 63 -6.73 -22.22 6.67
C ARG A 63 -7.93 -23.02 6.21
N ASP A 64 -7.68 -24.27 5.87
CA ASP A 64 -8.76 -25.24 5.65
C ASP A 64 -9.26 -25.83 6.98
N ASN A 65 -10.28 -26.68 6.90
CA ASN A 65 -10.87 -27.36 8.07
C ASN A 65 -9.89 -28.32 8.76
N SER A 66 -8.82 -28.74 8.08
CA SER A 66 -7.73 -29.55 8.63
C SER A 66 -6.61 -28.69 9.24
N ALA A 67 -6.81 -27.37 9.38
CA ALA A 67 -5.85 -26.40 9.85
C ALA A 67 -4.59 -26.24 8.95
N THR A 68 -4.60 -26.79 7.74
CA THR A 68 -3.54 -26.57 6.76
C THR A 68 -3.58 -25.14 6.26
N ARG A 69 -2.41 -24.51 6.15
CA ARG A 69 -2.27 -23.13 5.69
C ARG A 69 -2.10 -23.10 4.19
N HIS A 70 -2.90 -22.27 3.56
CA HIS A 70 -2.88 -22.02 2.12
C HIS A 70 -2.60 -20.55 1.84
N LEU A 71 -2.05 -20.32 0.66
CA LEU A 71 -1.81 -19.00 0.12
C LEU A 71 -2.16 -19.03 -1.37
N ALA A 72 -2.90 -18.05 -1.84
CA ALA A 72 -3.17 -17.88 -3.27
C ALA A 72 -2.59 -16.57 -3.76
N VAL A 73 -2.08 -16.58 -4.99
CA VAL A 73 -1.62 -15.36 -5.69
C VAL A 73 -2.21 -15.32 -7.08
N GLY A 74 -2.90 -14.22 -7.39
CA GLY A 74 -3.37 -13.90 -8.73
C GLY A 74 -2.39 -12.97 -9.44
N THR A 75 -1.97 -13.36 -10.65
CA THR A 75 -1.18 -12.51 -11.56
C THR A 75 -2.03 -12.09 -12.76
N HIS A 76 -1.57 -11.14 -13.57
CA HIS A 76 -2.32 -10.77 -14.77
C HIS A 76 -2.57 -11.95 -15.73
N SER A 77 -1.80 -13.02 -15.63
CA SER A 77 -1.85 -14.14 -16.58
C SER A 77 -2.18 -15.50 -15.95
N LYS A 78 -2.11 -15.62 -14.61
CA LYS A 78 -2.25 -16.91 -13.92
C LYS A 78 -2.82 -16.78 -12.51
N LEU A 79 -3.32 -17.89 -12.00
CA LEU A 79 -3.73 -18.08 -10.60
C LEU A 79 -2.91 -19.21 -9.98
N TYR A 80 -2.32 -18.95 -8.82
CA TYR A 80 -1.48 -19.91 -8.10
C TYR A 80 -2.02 -20.21 -6.71
N ALA A 81 -1.92 -21.46 -6.30
CA ALA A 81 -1.99 -21.87 -4.90
C ALA A 81 -0.60 -22.24 -4.42
N ILE A 82 -0.25 -21.82 -3.21
CA ILE A 82 1.05 -22.05 -2.61
C ILE A 82 0.82 -22.71 -1.25
N SER A 83 1.45 -23.86 -1.05
CA SER A 83 1.30 -24.63 0.17
C SER A 83 2.09 -23.99 1.34
N GLN A 84 1.84 -24.49 2.54
CA GLN A 84 2.59 -24.11 3.75
C GLN A 84 4.11 -24.34 3.58
N SER A 85 4.52 -25.34 2.82
CA SER A 85 5.92 -25.65 2.49
C SER A 85 6.46 -24.88 1.29
N SER A 86 5.76 -23.84 0.85
CA SER A 86 6.14 -22.98 -0.29
C SER A 86 6.18 -23.68 -1.67
N VAL A 87 5.48 -24.80 -1.82
CA VAL A 87 5.30 -25.44 -3.13
C VAL A 87 4.29 -24.65 -3.94
N ILE A 88 4.69 -24.18 -5.11
CA ILE A 88 3.87 -23.39 -6.03
C ILE A 88 3.12 -24.36 -6.96
N THR A 89 1.80 -24.26 -6.96
CA THR A 89 0.89 -25.00 -7.85
C THR A 89 0.15 -24.03 -8.74
N ASP A 90 0.26 -24.20 -10.05
CA ASP A 90 -0.51 -23.46 -11.04
C ASP A 90 -1.95 -24.01 -11.07
N ILE A 91 -2.90 -23.26 -10.55
CA ILE A 91 -4.34 -23.58 -10.53
C ILE A 91 -5.15 -22.76 -11.52
N THR A 92 -4.47 -22.12 -12.48
CA THR A 92 -5.11 -21.28 -13.50
C THR A 92 -6.25 -22.05 -14.19
N PRO A 93 -7.46 -21.48 -14.27
CA PRO A 93 -8.60 -22.13 -14.91
C PRO A 93 -8.30 -22.51 -16.36
N THR A 94 -8.86 -23.65 -16.79
CA THR A 94 -8.74 -24.06 -18.19
C THR A 94 -9.45 -23.04 -19.09
N GLY A 95 -8.76 -22.58 -20.13
CA GLY A 95 -9.30 -21.56 -21.04
C GLY A 95 -9.29 -20.12 -20.47
N PHE A 96 -8.58 -19.88 -19.37
CA PHE A 96 -8.33 -18.53 -18.87
C PHE A 96 -7.53 -17.72 -19.90
N THR A 97 -7.98 -16.52 -20.21
CA THR A 97 -7.29 -15.60 -21.12
C THR A 97 -6.42 -14.65 -20.30
N PRO A 98 -5.10 -14.65 -20.48
CA PRO A 98 -4.22 -13.67 -19.85
C PRO A 98 -4.64 -12.24 -20.18
N GLY A 99 -4.66 -11.41 -19.16
CA GLY A 99 -5.02 -10.01 -19.31
C GLY A 99 -3.80 -9.08 -19.42
N ASN A 100 -4.01 -7.80 -19.15
CA ASN A 100 -3.01 -6.75 -19.29
C ASN A 100 -2.08 -6.71 -18.07
N PRO A 101 -0.75 -6.73 -18.24
CA PRO A 101 0.19 -6.55 -17.14
C PRO A 101 0.17 -5.12 -16.58
N ASP A 102 -0.09 -4.14 -17.45
CA ASP A 102 -0.08 -2.71 -17.16
C ASP A 102 -1.36 -2.05 -17.64
N ALA A 103 -1.77 -0.99 -16.95
CA ALA A 103 -2.82 -0.13 -17.46
C ALA A 103 -2.33 0.59 -18.72
N THR A 104 -3.17 0.60 -19.74
CA THR A 104 -2.86 1.26 -21.01
C THR A 104 -3.78 2.45 -21.21
N VAL A 105 -3.17 3.60 -21.50
CA VAL A 105 -3.92 4.76 -21.97
C VAL A 105 -4.12 4.57 -23.48
N GLY A 106 -5.29 4.07 -23.87
CA GLY A 106 -5.58 3.73 -25.25
C GLY A 106 -6.18 4.88 -26.02
N GLY A 107 -5.56 5.23 -27.17
CA GLY A 107 -6.21 5.99 -28.19
C GLY A 107 -7.01 5.07 -29.10
N GLY A 108 -8.35 5.19 -29.13
CA GLY A 108 -9.16 4.61 -30.19
C GLY A 108 -9.04 5.38 -31.51
N TYR A 109 -9.56 4.83 -32.59
CA TYR A 109 -9.73 5.57 -33.85
C TYR A 109 -10.57 6.84 -33.60
N GLY A 110 -10.05 7.99 -34.02
CA GLY A 110 -10.75 9.28 -33.90
C GLY A 110 -10.60 9.99 -32.56
N THR A 111 -9.78 9.50 -31.62
CA THR A 111 -9.48 10.19 -30.35
C THR A 111 -8.28 11.13 -30.51
N GLY A 112 -8.33 12.31 -29.86
CA GLY A 112 -7.26 13.31 -29.83
C GLY A 112 -7.28 14.32 -30.95
N THR A 113 -6.21 15.12 -31.03
CA THR A 113 -6.08 16.22 -32.01
C THR A 113 -6.00 15.67 -33.43
N TYR A 114 -6.79 16.25 -34.36
CA TYR A 114 -6.77 15.87 -35.75
C TYR A 114 -5.38 16.04 -36.36
N SER A 115 -4.96 15.08 -37.21
CA SER A 115 -3.64 15.09 -37.89
C SER A 115 -2.40 14.94 -37.00
N TYR A 116 -2.55 14.40 -35.78
CA TYR A 116 -1.42 14.09 -34.92
C TYR A 116 -1.09 12.59 -34.95
N GLY A 117 0.18 12.22 -35.18
CA GLY A 117 0.67 10.85 -35.25
C GLY A 117 0.57 10.20 -36.63
N PHE A 118 0.97 8.95 -36.75
CA PHE A 118 0.97 8.19 -38.00
C PHE A 118 -0.29 7.34 -38.12
N TYR A 119 -0.71 7.13 -39.37
CA TYR A 119 -1.84 6.26 -39.68
C TYR A 119 -1.58 4.82 -39.21
N GLY A 120 -2.53 4.23 -38.47
CA GLY A 120 -2.41 2.88 -37.94
C GLY A 120 -1.67 2.76 -36.58
N VAL A 121 -1.16 3.86 -36.02
CA VAL A 121 -0.54 3.87 -34.71
C VAL A 121 -1.52 4.43 -33.68
N PRO A 122 -1.84 3.68 -32.59
CA PRO A 122 -2.68 4.21 -31.51
C PRO A 122 -2.02 5.42 -30.86
N ARG A 123 -2.80 6.45 -30.54
CA ARG A 123 -2.30 7.62 -29.84
C ARG A 123 -2.10 7.29 -28.35
N PRO A 124 -0.94 7.58 -27.76
CA PRO A 124 -0.64 7.15 -26.39
C PRO A 124 -1.33 7.98 -25.30
N ASP A 125 -1.85 9.15 -25.62
CA ASP A 125 -2.22 10.18 -24.65
C ASP A 125 -3.70 10.58 -24.63
N VAL A 126 -4.55 9.94 -25.46
CA VAL A 126 -5.96 10.32 -25.56
C VAL A 126 -6.85 9.09 -25.65
N GLY A 127 -7.71 8.90 -24.66
CA GLY A 127 -8.69 7.82 -24.67
C GLY A 127 -9.01 7.30 -23.26
N SER A 128 -9.86 6.29 -23.18
CA SER A 128 -10.16 5.62 -21.93
C SER A 128 -8.96 4.80 -21.44
N VAL A 129 -8.66 4.90 -20.17
CA VAL A 129 -7.68 4.01 -19.52
C VAL A 129 -8.27 2.61 -19.44
N THR A 130 -7.60 1.63 -20.08
CA THR A 130 -7.88 0.21 -19.84
C THR A 130 -7.02 -0.22 -18.66
N PRO A 131 -7.61 -0.60 -17.53
CA PRO A 131 -6.85 -0.96 -16.33
C PRO A 131 -6.06 -2.25 -16.56
N GLU A 132 -5.05 -2.46 -15.76
CA GLU A 132 -4.37 -3.74 -15.65
C GLU A 132 -5.30 -4.82 -15.10
N THR A 133 -4.90 -6.07 -15.31
CA THR A 133 -5.65 -7.22 -14.79
C THR A 133 -5.32 -7.43 -13.32
N THR A 134 -6.34 -7.37 -12.49
CA THR A 134 -6.30 -7.65 -11.07
C THR A 134 -7.20 -8.83 -10.72
N TRP A 135 -6.96 -9.42 -9.55
CA TRP A 135 -7.80 -10.46 -8.97
C TRP A 135 -8.46 -9.96 -7.68
N SER A 136 -9.70 -10.37 -7.51
CA SER A 136 -10.41 -10.33 -6.25
C SER A 136 -10.50 -11.75 -5.74
N LEU A 137 -9.96 -12.02 -4.55
CA LEU A 137 -9.84 -13.34 -3.94
C LEU A 137 -10.56 -13.34 -2.58
N ASP A 138 -11.30 -14.39 -2.31
CA ASP A 138 -11.95 -14.64 -1.00
C ASP A 138 -12.10 -16.14 -0.77
N THR A 139 -12.65 -16.53 0.37
CA THR A 139 -12.88 -17.94 0.72
C THR A 139 -14.37 -18.26 0.78
N TRP A 140 -14.74 -19.39 0.18
CA TRP A 140 -16.05 -20.00 0.32
C TRP A 140 -15.93 -21.22 1.23
N GLY A 141 -16.13 -21.03 2.53
CA GLY A 141 -15.74 -22.03 3.51
C GLY A 141 -14.24 -22.25 3.51
N GLU A 142 -13.78 -23.44 3.16
CA GLU A 142 -12.35 -23.75 3.01
C GLU A 142 -11.82 -23.58 1.57
N TYR A 143 -12.72 -23.44 0.58
CA TYR A 143 -12.36 -23.33 -0.81
C TYR A 143 -12.00 -21.90 -1.21
N LEU A 144 -11.09 -21.76 -2.15
CA LEU A 144 -10.74 -20.48 -2.73
C LEU A 144 -11.77 -20.08 -3.78
N VAL A 145 -12.29 -18.87 -3.70
CA VAL A 145 -13.03 -18.24 -4.78
C VAL A 145 -12.29 -17.01 -5.29
N GLY A 146 -12.32 -16.79 -6.60
CA GLY A 146 -11.62 -15.69 -7.22
C GLY A 146 -12.28 -15.20 -8.49
N CYS A 147 -12.08 -13.92 -8.79
CA CYS A 147 -12.53 -13.29 -10.03
C CYS A 147 -11.40 -12.42 -10.58
N SER A 148 -11.11 -12.57 -11.86
CA SER A 148 -10.26 -11.65 -12.60
C SER A 148 -11.14 -10.57 -13.23
N ASN A 149 -10.78 -9.30 -13.07
CA ASN A 149 -11.51 -8.18 -13.69
C ASN A 149 -11.41 -8.17 -15.22
N TYR A 150 -10.52 -8.97 -15.82
CA TYR A 150 -10.31 -9.02 -17.25
C TYR A 150 -11.36 -9.89 -17.97
N ASP A 151 -11.56 -11.13 -17.48
CA ASP A 151 -12.58 -12.04 -18.07
C ASP A 151 -13.90 -12.03 -17.29
N GLY A 152 -13.90 -11.47 -16.09
CA GLY A 152 -15.08 -11.26 -15.27
C GLY A 152 -15.81 -12.53 -14.82
N LYS A 153 -15.17 -13.69 -14.88
CA LYS A 153 -15.73 -14.96 -14.44
C LYS A 153 -15.38 -15.23 -12.99
N ILE A 154 -16.26 -15.91 -12.27
CA ILE A 154 -16.03 -16.37 -10.91
C ILE A 154 -15.55 -17.82 -10.93
N TYR A 155 -14.43 -18.06 -10.27
CA TYR A 155 -13.77 -19.35 -10.21
C TYR A 155 -13.73 -19.86 -8.78
N GLU A 156 -13.83 -21.19 -8.61
CA GLU A 156 -13.68 -21.89 -7.34
C GLU A 156 -12.58 -22.95 -7.46
N TRP A 157 -11.72 -23.05 -6.45
CA TRP A 157 -10.72 -24.11 -6.33
C TRP A 157 -10.90 -24.88 -5.02
N GLN A 158 -11.06 -26.19 -5.11
CA GLN A 158 -11.45 -27.09 -4.02
C GLN A 158 -10.24 -27.80 -3.38
N LEU A 159 -9.13 -27.10 -3.18
CA LEU A 159 -7.92 -27.52 -2.48
C LEU A 159 -7.18 -28.74 -3.08
N ASN A 160 -7.60 -29.24 -4.22
CA ASN A 160 -6.92 -30.35 -4.88
C ASN A 160 -5.85 -29.83 -5.85
N PRO A 161 -4.54 -30.03 -5.57
CA PRO A 161 -3.45 -29.51 -6.42
C PRO A 161 -3.39 -30.16 -7.82
N ALA A 162 -4.04 -31.30 -8.03
CA ALA A 162 -4.14 -31.95 -9.34
C ALA A 162 -5.19 -31.27 -10.25
N ASN A 163 -6.09 -30.49 -9.68
CA ASN A 163 -7.19 -29.86 -10.38
C ASN A 163 -6.96 -28.35 -10.54
N LYS A 164 -7.38 -27.81 -11.67
CA LYS A 164 -7.48 -26.36 -11.89
C LYS A 164 -8.72 -25.78 -11.24
N ALA A 165 -8.72 -24.49 -10.98
CA ALA A 165 -9.93 -23.78 -10.58
C ALA A 165 -10.99 -23.89 -11.69
N ALA A 166 -12.25 -24.06 -11.29
CA ALA A 166 -13.40 -24.24 -12.20
C ALA A 166 -14.33 -23.04 -12.11
N VAL A 167 -15.05 -22.75 -13.19
CA VAL A 167 -16.08 -21.69 -13.18
C VAL A 167 -17.22 -22.08 -12.26
N VAL A 168 -17.65 -21.16 -11.39
CA VAL A 168 -18.83 -21.33 -10.55
C VAL A 168 -20.08 -21.36 -11.44
N ALA A 169 -20.88 -22.41 -11.31
CA ALA A 169 -22.06 -22.60 -12.17
C ALA A 169 -23.11 -21.48 -11.94
N ASN A 170 -23.74 -21.05 -13.04
CA ASN A 170 -24.79 -20.02 -13.06
C ASN A 170 -24.37 -18.63 -12.52
N ALA A 171 -23.12 -18.44 -12.11
CA ALA A 171 -22.65 -17.14 -11.67
C ALA A 171 -22.68 -16.12 -12.83
N PRO A 172 -22.96 -14.83 -12.56
CA PRO A 172 -22.88 -13.80 -13.56
C PRO A 172 -21.44 -13.69 -14.11
N THR A 173 -21.30 -13.24 -15.33
CA THR A 173 -20.01 -12.96 -15.98
C THR A 173 -19.80 -11.47 -16.16
N GLY A 174 -18.61 -11.03 -16.57
CA GLY A 174 -18.32 -9.60 -16.73
C GLY A 174 -18.22 -8.84 -15.41
N ASN A 175 -17.89 -9.56 -14.33
CA ASN A 175 -17.77 -8.98 -12.98
C ASN A 175 -16.47 -8.20 -12.82
N THR A 176 -16.49 -7.15 -12.02
CA THR A 176 -15.29 -6.38 -11.64
C THR A 176 -14.57 -7.02 -10.45
N ALA A 177 -15.30 -7.46 -9.44
CA ALA A 177 -14.76 -8.03 -8.21
C ALA A 177 -15.76 -8.96 -7.54
N ILE A 178 -15.29 -9.71 -6.54
CA ILE A 178 -16.12 -10.57 -5.69
C ILE A 178 -15.82 -10.34 -4.21
N LEU A 179 -16.73 -10.77 -3.38
CA LEU A 179 -16.50 -11.00 -1.95
C LEU A 179 -17.53 -12.01 -1.43
N VAL A 180 -17.25 -12.63 -0.29
CA VAL A 180 -18.20 -13.49 0.43
C VAL A 180 -18.69 -12.71 1.65
N SER A 181 -20.01 -12.63 1.85
CA SER A 181 -20.58 -11.96 3.02
C SER A 181 -20.44 -12.80 4.31
N ASN A 182 -20.72 -12.19 5.46
CA ASN A 182 -20.73 -12.91 6.74
C ASN A 182 -21.83 -13.98 6.80
N GLU A 183 -22.93 -13.76 6.08
CA GLU A 183 -24.08 -14.68 5.96
C GLU A 183 -23.81 -15.79 4.94
N ARG A 184 -22.60 -15.84 4.35
CA ARG A 184 -22.19 -16.78 3.30
C ARG A 184 -23.06 -16.68 2.05
N ALA A 185 -23.23 -15.47 1.53
CA ALA A 185 -23.58 -15.19 0.15
C ALA A 185 -22.34 -14.79 -0.64
N LEU A 186 -22.19 -15.30 -1.85
CA LEU A 186 -21.13 -14.89 -2.76
C LEU A 186 -21.63 -13.67 -3.55
N PHE A 187 -20.92 -12.55 -3.45
CA PHE A 187 -21.23 -11.31 -4.14
C PHE A 187 -20.43 -11.19 -5.41
N ALA A 188 -21.10 -10.80 -6.48
CA ALA A 188 -20.54 -10.36 -7.74
C ALA A 188 -20.75 -8.85 -7.87
N LEU A 189 -19.68 -8.11 -7.97
CA LEU A 189 -19.65 -6.64 -8.07
C LEU A 189 -19.40 -6.22 -9.50
N GLY A 190 -20.14 -5.23 -10.01
CA GLY A 190 -20.15 -4.89 -11.42
C GLY A 190 -20.70 -6.04 -12.28
N ALA A 191 -21.71 -6.74 -11.76
CA ALA A 191 -22.20 -8.00 -12.30
C ALA A 191 -22.82 -7.86 -13.67
N GLY A 192 -22.60 -8.87 -14.54
CA GLY A 192 -23.18 -8.88 -15.89
C GLY A 192 -22.60 -7.82 -16.83
N GLY A 193 -21.51 -7.14 -16.46
CA GLY A 193 -20.96 -6.01 -17.20
C GLY A 193 -21.62 -4.67 -16.89
N ASP A 194 -22.63 -4.64 -16.02
CA ASP A 194 -23.17 -3.37 -15.48
C ASP A 194 -22.28 -2.87 -14.34
N PRO A 195 -21.60 -1.73 -14.49
CA PRO A 195 -20.62 -1.25 -13.52
C PRO A 195 -21.23 -0.86 -12.15
N ARG A 196 -22.56 -0.76 -12.04
CA ARG A 196 -23.27 -0.37 -10.83
C ARG A 196 -24.07 -1.53 -10.20
N LEU A 197 -24.14 -2.67 -10.86
CA LEU A 197 -24.93 -3.80 -10.39
C LEU A 197 -24.15 -4.62 -9.38
N ILE A 198 -24.78 -4.89 -8.25
CA ILE A 198 -24.34 -5.86 -7.23
C ILE A 198 -25.30 -7.02 -7.30
N SER A 199 -24.79 -8.23 -7.53
CA SER A 199 -25.58 -9.45 -7.45
C SER A 199 -25.02 -10.36 -6.37
N TRP A 200 -25.87 -11.16 -5.73
CA TRP A 200 -25.45 -12.13 -4.73
C TRP A 200 -26.13 -13.47 -4.91
N SER A 201 -25.42 -14.54 -4.58
CA SER A 201 -25.93 -15.89 -4.59
C SER A 201 -26.91 -16.13 -3.44
N ASP A 202 -27.59 -17.25 -3.47
CA ASP A 202 -28.30 -17.76 -2.29
C ASP A 202 -27.34 -17.98 -1.13
N LEU A 203 -27.85 -17.92 0.10
CA LEU A 203 -27.07 -18.20 1.30
C LEU A 203 -26.64 -19.67 1.30
N GLU A 204 -25.38 -19.92 1.66
CA GLU A 204 -24.78 -21.25 1.71
C GLU A 204 -24.74 -22.01 0.35
N ASN A 205 -25.13 -21.34 -0.77
CA ASN A 205 -25.14 -21.95 -2.09
C ASN A 205 -24.70 -20.96 -3.18
N ASN A 206 -23.44 -21.07 -3.58
CA ASN A 206 -22.83 -20.19 -4.58
C ASN A 206 -23.19 -20.50 -6.03
N THR A 207 -24.06 -21.51 -6.27
CA THR A 207 -24.50 -21.88 -7.63
C THR A 207 -25.91 -21.39 -7.97
N VAL A 208 -26.65 -20.83 -7.01
CA VAL A 208 -27.99 -20.28 -7.20
C VAL A 208 -27.94 -18.76 -7.20
N TRP A 209 -28.20 -18.15 -8.35
CA TRP A 209 -28.08 -16.71 -8.58
C TRP A 209 -29.39 -16.06 -9.07
N THR A 210 -30.37 -16.87 -9.51
CA THR A 210 -31.66 -16.35 -9.95
C THR A 210 -32.59 -16.19 -8.77
N PRO A 211 -33.10 -14.97 -8.50
CA PRO A 211 -34.06 -14.73 -7.43
C PRO A 211 -35.33 -15.56 -7.59
N SER A 212 -35.80 -16.14 -6.49
CA SER A 212 -37.06 -16.87 -6.44
C SER A 212 -37.70 -16.78 -5.05
N SER A 213 -38.95 -17.15 -4.92
CA SER A 213 -39.62 -17.16 -3.62
C SER A 213 -39.06 -18.20 -2.61
N SER A 214 -38.18 -19.10 -3.07
CA SER A 214 -37.60 -20.17 -2.25
C SER A 214 -36.11 -19.96 -1.93
N ASN A 215 -35.49 -18.88 -2.41
CA ASN A 215 -34.10 -18.59 -2.14
C ASN A 215 -33.89 -17.10 -1.76
N LEU A 216 -32.66 -16.74 -1.38
CA LEU A 216 -32.28 -15.40 -0.99
C LEU A 216 -31.33 -14.73 -1.98
N ALA A 217 -31.16 -15.33 -3.18
CA ALA A 217 -30.41 -14.71 -4.25
C ALA A 217 -31.09 -13.40 -4.69
N GLY A 218 -30.30 -12.41 -5.09
CA GLY A 218 -30.84 -11.13 -5.48
C GLY A 218 -29.81 -10.21 -6.14
N SER A 219 -30.26 -9.01 -6.44
CA SER A 219 -29.40 -7.97 -6.96
C SER A 219 -29.89 -6.57 -6.57
N ILE A 220 -28.99 -5.62 -6.55
CA ILE A 220 -29.28 -4.20 -6.29
C ILE A 220 -28.37 -3.36 -7.17
N GLU A 221 -28.92 -2.33 -7.79
CA GLU A 221 -28.18 -1.37 -8.59
C GLU A 221 -27.90 -0.13 -7.73
N LEU A 222 -26.63 0.35 -7.73
CA LEU A 222 -26.27 1.60 -7.07
C LEU A 222 -26.88 2.78 -7.81
N GLN A 223 -27.44 3.71 -7.06
CA GLN A 223 -28.15 4.88 -7.62
C GLN A 223 -27.22 5.99 -8.09
N THR A 224 -25.94 5.94 -7.68
CA THR A 224 -24.93 6.90 -8.12
C THR A 224 -24.29 6.48 -9.43
N GLY A 225 -23.60 7.42 -10.10
CA GLY A 225 -22.98 7.16 -11.41
C GLY A 225 -21.61 6.49 -11.34
N GLY A 226 -21.11 6.14 -10.14
CA GLY A 226 -19.80 5.55 -9.96
C GLY A 226 -19.71 4.09 -10.43
N ARG A 227 -18.56 3.71 -10.95
CA ARG A 227 -18.24 2.33 -11.28
C ARG A 227 -17.72 1.60 -10.03
N ILE A 228 -18.31 0.49 -9.67
CA ILE A 228 -17.85 -0.33 -8.55
C ILE A 228 -16.44 -0.86 -8.83
N ILE A 229 -15.53 -0.64 -7.89
CA ILE A 229 -14.13 -1.10 -7.95
C ILE A 229 -13.93 -2.29 -6.99
N VAL A 230 -14.40 -2.18 -5.75
CA VAL A 230 -14.15 -3.20 -4.72
C VAL A 230 -15.22 -3.18 -3.64
N GLY A 231 -15.44 -4.33 -3.02
CA GLY A 231 -16.18 -4.46 -1.76
C GLY A 231 -15.30 -5.09 -0.69
N LYS A 232 -15.42 -4.63 0.54
CA LYS A 232 -14.72 -5.19 1.70
C LYS A 232 -15.65 -5.32 2.91
N ARG A 233 -15.51 -6.40 3.67
CA ARG A 233 -16.23 -6.58 4.94
C ARG A 233 -15.61 -5.69 6.00
N VAL A 234 -16.42 -4.83 6.60
CA VAL A 234 -16.03 -3.91 7.68
C VAL A 234 -17.17 -3.83 8.68
N ARG A 235 -16.92 -4.07 9.96
CA ARG A 235 -17.91 -3.94 11.05
C ARG A 235 -19.21 -4.72 10.84
N GLY A 236 -19.15 -5.89 10.23
CA GLY A 236 -20.32 -6.70 9.92
C GLY A 236 -21.14 -6.25 8.70
N GLN A 237 -20.71 -5.23 8.00
CA GLN A 237 -21.30 -4.70 6.77
C GLN A 237 -20.32 -4.85 5.60
N ILE A 238 -20.78 -4.60 4.40
CA ILE A 238 -19.97 -4.59 3.19
C ILE A 238 -19.81 -3.14 2.75
N LEU A 239 -18.58 -2.61 2.85
CA LEU A 239 -18.21 -1.32 2.29
C LEU A 239 -17.90 -1.52 0.81
N VAL A 240 -18.70 -0.91 -0.06
CA VAL A 240 -18.51 -0.92 -1.52
C VAL A 240 -17.98 0.43 -1.95
N LEU A 241 -16.80 0.42 -2.57
CA LEU A 241 -16.15 1.61 -3.07
C LEU A 241 -16.23 1.65 -4.60
N THR A 242 -16.61 2.81 -5.10
CA THR A 242 -16.61 3.11 -6.53
C THR A 242 -15.41 3.98 -6.89
N ASP A 243 -15.27 4.34 -8.14
CA ASP A 243 -14.26 5.30 -8.61
C ASP A 243 -14.52 6.75 -8.12
N ILE A 244 -15.72 7.07 -7.60
CA ILE A 244 -16.08 8.42 -7.16
C ILE A 244 -16.63 8.51 -5.73
N ASP A 245 -17.26 7.45 -5.22
CA ASP A 245 -18.02 7.47 -3.96
C ASP A 245 -18.00 6.14 -3.22
N ALA A 246 -18.74 6.05 -2.13
CA ALA A 246 -18.82 4.88 -1.28
C ALA A 246 -20.25 4.58 -0.82
N HIS A 247 -20.54 3.30 -0.73
CA HIS A 247 -21.79 2.73 -0.27
C HIS A 247 -21.55 1.67 0.80
N VAL A 248 -22.53 1.47 1.65
CA VAL A 248 -22.55 0.36 2.61
C VAL A 248 -23.71 -0.55 2.27
N VAL A 249 -23.43 -1.83 2.13
CA VAL A 249 -24.44 -2.86 1.93
C VAL A 249 -24.57 -3.67 3.22
N SER A 250 -25.80 -3.71 3.74
CA SER A 250 -26.12 -4.35 5.00
C SER A 250 -27.17 -5.45 4.79
N TYR A 251 -27.01 -6.57 5.52
CA TYR A 251 -28.01 -7.60 5.58
C TYR A 251 -29.21 -7.13 6.41
N VAL A 252 -30.40 -7.13 5.81
CA VAL A 252 -31.64 -6.68 6.45
C VAL A 252 -32.68 -7.80 6.56
N GLY A 253 -32.39 -8.98 6.01
CA GLY A 253 -33.31 -10.11 5.98
C GLY A 253 -34.45 -9.94 4.95
N GLN A 254 -35.33 -10.95 4.92
CA GLN A 254 -36.46 -10.94 3.98
C GLN A 254 -37.45 -9.80 4.26
N PRO A 255 -38.06 -9.20 3.21
CA PRO A 255 -38.04 -9.64 1.81
C PRO A 255 -36.85 -9.04 0.98
N PHE A 256 -36.12 -8.08 1.49
CA PHE A 256 -35.11 -7.34 0.70
C PHE A 256 -33.71 -7.97 0.72
N VAL A 257 -33.42 -8.85 1.70
CA VAL A 257 -32.16 -9.56 1.93
C VAL A 257 -30.99 -8.59 2.22
N TYR A 258 -30.61 -7.77 1.25
CA TYR A 258 -29.60 -6.72 1.42
C TYR A 258 -30.13 -5.36 0.97
N GLN A 259 -29.63 -4.31 1.62
CA GLN A 259 -29.94 -2.93 1.32
C GLN A 259 -28.64 -2.13 1.18
N SER A 260 -28.58 -1.23 0.19
CA SER A 260 -27.45 -0.32 0.04
C SER A 260 -27.77 1.07 0.57
N GLU A 261 -26.82 1.69 1.23
CA GLU A 261 -26.87 3.07 1.71
C GLU A 261 -25.65 3.84 1.16
N TYR A 262 -25.90 5.03 0.65
CA TYR A 262 -24.86 5.96 0.24
C TYR A 262 -24.23 6.62 1.48
N VAL A 263 -22.90 6.52 1.64
CA VAL A 263 -22.22 6.98 2.86
C VAL A 263 -21.14 8.03 2.64
N GLY A 264 -20.72 8.28 1.39
CA GLY A 264 -19.71 9.31 1.13
C GLY A 264 -19.47 9.61 -0.33
N ARG A 265 -19.15 10.86 -0.62
CA ARG A 265 -18.83 11.37 -1.95
C ARG A 265 -17.38 11.82 -2.04
N ALA A 266 -16.85 11.87 -3.27
CA ALA A 266 -15.49 12.34 -3.57
C ALA A 266 -14.40 11.58 -2.78
N CYS A 267 -14.67 10.32 -2.46
CA CYS A 267 -13.78 9.41 -1.72
C CYS A 267 -13.46 8.14 -2.51
N GLY A 268 -13.67 8.17 -3.82
CA GLY A 268 -13.45 7.04 -4.72
C GLY A 268 -12.07 6.42 -4.60
N ILE A 269 -11.98 5.14 -4.98
CA ILE A 269 -10.75 4.35 -4.92
C ILE A 269 -10.21 4.09 -6.33
N PRO A 270 -8.90 4.22 -6.58
CA PRO A 270 -8.33 4.03 -7.91
C PRO A 270 -8.18 2.56 -8.32
N GLY A 271 -8.05 1.66 -7.37
CA GLY A 271 -7.82 0.24 -7.62
C GLY A 271 -8.32 -0.64 -6.47
N PRO A 272 -8.59 -1.93 -6.73
CA PRO A 272 -9.25 -2.81 -5.76
C PRO A 272 -8.39 -3.14 -4.54
N ASN A 273 -7.08 -2.96 -4.63
CA ASN A 273 -6.13 -3.28 -3.57
C ASN A 273 -5.64 -2.05 -2.79
N ALA A 274 -6.10 -0.84 -3.12
CA ALA A 274 -5.68 0.38 -2.44
C ALA A 274 -6.32 0.58 -1.04
N ILE A 275 -7.11 -0.39 -0.58
CA ILE A 275 -7.80 -0.41 0.71
C ILE A 275 -7.23 -1.46 1.65
N ALA A 276 -7.01 -1.06 2.90
CA ALA A 276 -6.72 -1.94 4.02
C ALA A 276 -7.88 -1.93 5.01
N VAL A 277 -8.22 -3.09 5.54
CA VAL A 277 -9.28 -3.26 6.53
C VAL A 277 -8.68 -3.75 7.83
N GLN A 278 -9.02 -3.09 8.91
CA GLN A 278 -8.79 -3.49 10.29
C GLN A 278 -10.12 -3.93 10.93
N ASP A 279 -10.08 -4.44 12.13
CA ASP A 279 -11.27 -4.98 12.82
C ASP A 279 -12.45 -3.99 12.86
N ASN A 280 -12.17 -2.71 13.10
CA ASN A 280 -13.18 -1.67 13.34
C ASN A 280 -13.21 -0.55 12.30
N PHE A 281 -12.26 -0.50 11.39
CA PHE A 281 -12.21 0.54 10.37
C PHE A 281 -11.57 0.06 9.07
N ALA A 282 -11.84 0.78 8.00
CA ALA A 282 -11.12 0.66 6.74
C ALA A 282 -10.42 1.97 6.42
N VAL A 283 -9.29 1.87 5.73
CA VAL A 283 -8.55 3.03 5.24
C VAL A 283 -8.06 2.77 3.82
N TRP A 284 -8.15 3.77 2.96
CA TRP A 284 -7.72 3.64 1.56
C TRP A 284 -7.06 4.90 1.02
N MET A 285 -6.21 4.68 0.04
CA MET A 285 -5.66 5.74 -0.79
C MET A 285 -6.65 6.03 -1.92
N SER A 286 -7.04 7.27 -2.05
CA SER A 286 -7.80 7.80 -3.17
C SER A 286 -6.86 8.45 -4.20
N THR A 287 -7.41 9.07 -5.23
CA THR A 287 -6.63 9.74 -6.28
C THR A 287 -5.87 10.98 -5.80
N ARG A 288 -6.27 11.58 -4.69
CA ARG A 288 -5.69 12.84 -4.17
C ARG A 288 -5.59 12.92 -2.65
N GLY A 289 -5.74 11.82 -1.95
CA GLY A 289 -5.70 11.82 -0.49
C GLY A 289 -6.04 10.46 0.08
N PHE A 290 -6.16 10.42 1.38
CA PHE A 290 -6.50 9.21 2.13
C PHE A 290 -7.84 9.40 2.84
N PHE A 291 -8.59 8.32 2.96
CA PHE A 291 -9.88 8.30 3.64
C PHE A 291 -9.96 7.14 4.61
N THR A 292 -10.74 7.33 5.66
CA THR A 292 -11.08 6.29 6.64
C THR A 292 -12.58 6.12 6.73
N TYR A 293 -13.01 4.90 7.05
CA TYR A 293 -14.38 4.54 7.39
C TYR A 293 -14.40 3.79 8.73
N ASP A 294 -15.05 4.36 9.71
CA ASP A 294 -15.28 3.79 11.05
C ASP A 294 -16.78 3.77 11.42
N GLY A 295 -17.64 3.82 10.44
CA GLY A 295 -19.07 4.08 10.46
C GLY A 295 -19.42 5.37 9.72
N TYR A 296 -18.44 6.26 9.54
CA TYR A 296 -18.54 7.49 8.74
C TYR A 296 -17.28 7.63 7.91
N ILE A 297 -17.41 8.20 6.71
CA ILE A 297 -16.26 8.51 5.87
C ILE A 297 -15.66 9.85 6.29
N LYS A 298 -14.34 9.82 6.51
CA LYS A 298 -13.55 10.99 6.90
C LYS A 298 -12.28 11.06 6.07
N PRO A 299 -11.87 12.25 5.61
CA PRO A 299 -10.52 12.42 5.08
C PRO A 299 -9.49 12.18 6.20
N LEU A 300 -8.44 11.47 5.88
CA LEU A 300 -7.31 11.23 6.76
C LEU A 300 -6.20 12.23 6.44
N ALA A 301 -5.85 13.06 7.40
CA ALA A 301 -4.76 14.02 7.24
C ALA A 301 -3.43 13.28 7.04
N CYS A 302 -2.69 13.67 6.00
CA CYS A 302 -1.43 13.06 5.64
C CYS A 302 -0.32 14.12 5.58
N GLU A 303 0.71 13.96 6.38
CA GLU A 303 1.84 14.89 6.49
C GLU A 303 2.86 14.76 5.34
N VAL A 304 2.66 13.78 4.45
CA VAL A 304 3.50 13.51 3.28
C VAL A 304 2.71 13.49 1.97
N SER A 305 1.49 14.05 2.01
CA SER A 305 0.55 14.03 0.89
C SER A 305 1.12 14.66 -0.37
N ASP A 306 1.70 15.86 -0.26
CA ASP A 306 2.25 16.57 -1.41
C ASP A 306 3.36 15.77 -2.10
N TYR A 307 4.23 15.14 -1.32
CA TYR A 307 5.29 14.29 -1.84
C TYR A 307 4.74 13.08 -2.59
N VAL A 308 3.78 12.36 -2.00
CA VAL A 308 3.21 11.14 -2.59
C VAL A 308 2.47 11.47 -3.89
N PHE A 309 1.55 12.43 -3.86
CA PHE A 309 0.69 12.71 -5.01
C PHE A 309 1.34 13.56 -6.11
N SER A 310 2.48 14.19 -5.84
CA SER A 310 3.28 14.84 -6.88
C SER A 310 4.17 13.87 -7.67
N ASP A 311 4.52 12.72 -7.08
CA ASP A 311 5.43 11.73 -7.66
C ASP A 311 4.72 10.45 -8.14
N ILE A 312 3.40 10.36 -8.02
CA ILE A 312 2.67 9.14 -8.37
C ILE A 312 2.40 9.04 -9.88
N ASN A 313 2.60 7.85 -10.46
CA ASN A 313 2.20 7.56 -11.83
C ASN A 313 0.67 7.40 -11.94
N THR A 314 -0.02 8.45 -12.34
CA THR A 314 -1.49 8.47 -12.42
C THR A 314 -2.06 7.47 -13.43
N ALA A 315 -1.31 7.10 -14.46
CA ALA A 315 -1.74 6.11 -15.45
C ALA A 315 -1.75 4.67 -14.86
N GLN A 316 -0.93 4.40 -13.85
CA GLN A 316 -0.80 3.10 -13.19
C GLN A 316 -1.37 3.10 -11.75
N LEU A 317 -2.20 4.09 -11.42
CA LEU A 317 -2.70 4.31 -10.06
C LEU A 317 -3.53 3.13 -9.51
N SER A 318 -4.18 2.37 -10.36
CA SER A 318 -4.93 1.17 -10.00
C SER A 318 -4.07 0.02 -9.43
N LYS A 319 -2.72 0.07 -9.62
CA LYS A 319 -1.76 -0.88 -9.02
C LYS A 319 -1.45 -0.62 -7.55
N VAL A 320 -1.91 0.50 -7.00
CA VAL A 320 -1.69 0.78 -5.57
C VAL A 320 -2.20 -0.38 -4.73
N CYS A 321 -1.35 -0.84 -3.82
CA CYS A 321 -1.63 -1.96 -2.94
C CYS A 321 -1.46 -1.55 -1.48
N ALA A 322 -2.52 -1.69 -0.69
CA ALA A 322 -2.52 -1.48 0.74
C ALA A 322 -2.28 -2.79 1.49
N VAL A 323 -1.43 -2.76 2.50
CA VAL A 323 -1.11 -3.93 3.33
C VAL A 323 -1.06 -3.51 4.80
N ASN A 324 -1.71 -4.29 5.64
CA ASN A 324 -1.62 -4.13 7.09
C ASN A 324 -0.33 -4.75 7.64
N ASN A 325 0.22 -4.13 8.66
CA ASN A 325 1.22 -4.71 9.55
C ASN A 325 0.74 -4.51 11.00
N SER A 326 -0.14 -5.38 11.44
CA SER A 326 -0.79 -5.30 12.76
C SER A 326 0.19 -5.38 13.93
N GLN A 327 1.37 -5.96 13.71
CA GLN A 327 2.42 -6.04 14.75
C GLN A 327 2.91 -4.66 15.19
N PHE A 328 2.89 -3.68 14.29
CA PHE A 328 3.39 -2.33 14.56
C PHE A 328 2.32 -1.25 14.39
N ASN A 329 1.05 -1.64 14.26
CA ASN A 329 -0.07 -0.72 14.03
C ASN A 329 0.11 0.13 12.78
N GLU A 330 0.55 -0.48 11.69
CA GLU A 330 0.88 0.21 10.45
C GLU A 330 -0.01 -0.24 9.31
N VAL A 331 -0.31 0.70 8.41
CA VAL A 331 -0.85 0.44 7.07
C VAL A 331 0.15 0.98 6.05
N TRP A 332 0.50 0.15 5.10
CA TRP A 332 1.44 0.45 4.03
C TRP A 332 0.70 0.54 2.71
N TRP A 333 0.93 1.59 1.93
CA TRP A 333 0.51 1.66 0.54
C TRP A 333 1.74 1.66 -0.34
N PHE A 334 1.85 0.64 -1.19
CA PHE A 334 2.85 0.58 -2.24
C PHE A 334 2.27 1.21 -3.50
N TYR A 335 3.01 2.09 -4.14
CA TYR A 335 2.56 2.83 -5.32
C TYR A 335 3.68 3.00 -6.34
N PRO A 336 3.34 3.17 -7.66
CA PRO A 336 4.31 3.45 -8.69
C PRO A 336 4.69 4.93 -8.67
N SER A 337 6.00 5.24 -8.67
CA SER A 337 6.49 6.60 -8.88
C SER A 337 6.23 7.07 -10.32
N ALA A 338 6.34 8.37 -10.56
CA ALA A 338 6.11 8.97 -11.89
C ALA A 338 6.97 8.35 -13.00
N SER A 339 8.14 7.82 -12.65
CA SER A 339 9.07 7.18 -13.58
C SER A 339 8.94 5.65 -13.66
N SER A 340 8.05 5.05 -12.87
CA SER A 340 7.89 3.59 -12.77
C SER A 340 6.55 3.10 -13.31
N GLN A 341 6.55 1.93 -13.94
CA GLN A 341 5.33 1.21 -14.32
C GLN A 341 4.84 0.29 -13.19
N GLU A 342 5.71 -0.11 -12.26
CA GLU A 342 5.39 -0.98 -11.13
C GLU A 342 5.59 -0.24 -9.81
N ASN A 343 4.96 -0.74 -8.74
CA ASN A 343 5.14 -0.19 -7.41
C ASN A 343 6.61 -0.25 -6.99
N ASP A 344 7.21 0.88 -6.73
CA ASP A 344 8.61 1.03 -6.34
C ASP A 344 8.79 1.88 -5.08
N ARG A 345 7.71 2.53 -4.63
CA ARG A 345 7.67 3.37 -3.44
C ARG A 345 6.61 2.91 -2.46
N TYR A 346 6.76 3.33 -1.22
CA TYR A 346 5.74 3.16 -0.21
C TYR A 346 5.48 4.43 0.59
N VAL A 347 4.28 4.55 1.09
CA VAL A 347 3.88 5.44 2.17
C VAL A 347 3.28 4.60 3.28
N MET A 348 3.66 4.84 4.51
CA MET A 348 3.22 4.10 5.69
C MET A 348 2.59 5.06 6.69
N TRP A 349 1.45 4.65 7.23
CA TRP A 349 0.75 5.33 8.31
C TRP A 349 0.69 4.44 9.55
N ASN A 350 1.18 4.95 10.66
CA ASN A 350 0.96 4.31 11.96
C ASN A 350 -0.34 4.87 12.56
N TYR A 351 -1.33 3.98 12.74
CA TYR A 351 -2.65 4.41 13.19
C TYR A 351 -2.78 4.56 14.71
N ALA A 352 -1.83 4.03 15.50
CA ALA A 352 -1.80 4.20 16.95
C ALA A 352 -1.17 5.54 17.36
N ASP A 353 -0.02 5.86 16.77
CA ASP A 353 0.75 7.08 17.11
C ASP A 353 0.49 8.22 16.10
N ASN A 354 -0.31 7.97 15.06
CA ASN A 354 -0.70 8.91 14.01
C ASN A 354 0.48 9.64 13.37
N TYR A 355 1.46 8.89 12.87
CA TYR A 355 2.56 9.46 12.09
C TYR A 355 2.69 8.78 10.73
N TRP A 356 3.36 9.47 9.81
CA TRP A 356 3.61 9.02 8.44
C TRP A 356 5.09 8.77 8.19
N SER A 357 5.40 7.82 7.33
CA SER A 357 6.74 7.55 6.83
C SER A 357 6.69 7.20 5.35
N VAL A 358 7.76 7.48 4.62
CA VAL A 358 7.91 7.19 3.20
C VAL A 358 9.21 6.45 2.93
N GLY A 359 9.32 5.84 1.76
CA GLY A 359 10.55 5.21 1.32
C GLY A 359 10.36 4.44 0.02
N THR A 360 11.34 3.61 -0.28
CA THR A 360 11.41 2.82 -1.50
C THR A 360 11.34 1.33 -1.18
N MET A 361 10.42 0.61 -1.82
CA MET A 361 10.30 -0.84 -1.73
C MET A 361 9.39 -1.33 -2.86
N ALA A 362 9.86 -2.29 -3.63
CA ALA A 362 9.12 -2.85 -4.77
C ALA A 362 8.22 -4.01 -4.32
N ARG A 363 6.94 -3.73 -4.03
CA ARG A 363 5.93 -4.73 -3.67
C ARG A 363 4.64 -4.50 -4.44
N SER A 364 4.05 -5.59 -4.93
CA SER A 364 2.84 -5.55 -5.75
C SER A 364 1.58 -6.06 -5.04
N ALA A 365 1.74 -6.87 -4.02
CA ALA A 365 0.66 -7.40 -3.20
C ALA A 365 1.19 -7.79 -1.82
N GLY A 366 0.33 -7.87 -0.82
CA GLY A 366 0.74 -8.30 0.49
C GLY A 366 -0.45 -8.68 1.38
N THR A 367 -0.15 -9.45 2.42
CA THR A 367 -1.10 -9.85 3.47
C THR A 367 -0.44 -9.75 4.82
N ASP A 368 -1.23 -9.40 5.81
CA ASP A 368 -0.79 -9.31 7.20
C ASP A 368 -0.47 -10.69 7.79
N ARG A 369 0.18 -10.69 8.93
CA ARG A 369 0.33 -11.87 9.79
C ARG A 369 -1.05 -12.36 10.27
N GLY A 370 -1.13 -13.63 10.65
CA GLY A 370 -2.36 -14.25 11.14
C GLY A 370 -2.39 -15.72 10.76
N VAL A 371 -2.67 -16.03 9.53
CA VAL A 371 -2.55 -17.40 9.00
C VAL A 371 -1.08 -17.86 9.05
N PHE A 372 -0.17 -17.02 8.64
CA PHE A 372 1.28 -17.19 8.80
C PHE A 372 1.79 -16.27 9.92
N SER A 373 2.93 -16.62 10.51
CA SER A 373 3.52 -15.89 11.65
C SER A 373 4.00 -14.49 11.28
N ASN A 374 4.43 -14.31 10.04
CA ASN A 374 4.97 -13.06 9.50
C ASN A 374 4.07 -12.52 8.40
N PRO A 375 4.05 -11.20 8.17
CA PRO A 375 3.44 -10.64 6.98
C PRO A 375 4.13 -11.19 5.71
N ILE A 376 3.37 -11.47 4.66
CA ILE A 376 3.89 -11.97 3.40
C ILE A 376 3.61 -10.96 2.31
N PHE A 377 4.68 -10.46 1.67
CA PHE A 377 4.56 -9.54 0.54
C PHE A 377 5.10 -10.19 -0.73
N VAL A 378 4.50 -9.85 -1.84
CA VAL A 378 4.94 -10.31 -3.16
C VAL A 378 5.71 -9.18 -3.83
N GLY A 379 6.93 -9.48 -4.25
CA GLY A 379 7.75 -8.53 -5.01
C GLY A 379 7.21 -8.31 -6.42
N THR A 380 7.57 -7.18 -7.02
CA THR A 380 7.33 -6.92 -8.45
C THR A 380 8.12 -7.88 -9.36
N ASP A 381 9.10 -8.56 -8.79
CA ASP A 381 9.88 -9.66 -9.40
C ASP A 381 9.15 -11.02 -9.41
N GLY A 382 7.99 -11.11 -8.76
CA GLY A 382 7.21 -12.33 -8.65
C GLY A 382 7.66 -13.29 -7.53
N ILE A 383 8.59 -12.88 -6.69
CA ILE A 383 9.05 -13.65 -5.52
C ILE A 383 8.22 -13.29 -4.29
N LEU A 384 7.92 -14.26 -3.45
CA LEU A 384 7.27 -14.04 -2.16
C LEU A 384 8.32 -13.83 -1.07
N TYR A 385 8.06 -12.87 -0.19
CA TYR A 385 8.93 -12.50 0.92
C TYR A 385 8.17 -12.55 2.24
N ASP A 386 8.75 -13.20 3.24
CA ASP A 386 8.35 -13.03 4.64
C ASP A 386 8.97 -11.73 5.16
N HIS A 387 8.14 -10.82 5.61
CA HIS A 387 8.54 -9.53 6.17
C HIS A 387 8.64 -9.59 7.70
N GLU A 388 9.27 -8.58 8.28
CA GLU A 388 9.56 -8.50 9.73
C GLU A 388 10.44 -9.68 10.23
N VAL A 389 11.36 -10.16 9.38
CA VAL A 389 12.29 -11.23 9.69
C VAL A 389 13.71 -10.69 9.71
N GLY A 390 14.27 -10.58 10.91
CA GLY A 390 15.63 -10.02 11.10
C GLY A 390 15.73 -8.56 10.64
N VAL A 391 16.90 -8.19 10.15
CA VAL A 391 17.23 -6.80 9.74
C VAL A 391 17.94 -6.74 8.38
N ASN A 392 17.81 -7.77 7.56
CA ASN A 392 18.37 -7.79 6.21
C ASN A 392 17.40 -7.13 5.22
N HIS A 393 17.83 -6.02 4.64
CA HIS A 393 17.05 -5.23 3.70
C HIS A 393 17.50 -5.41 2.23
N ALA A 394 18.17 -6.53 1.92
CA ALA A 394 18.64 -6.87 0.58
C ALA A 394 19.46 -5.74 -0.10
N GLY A 395 20.34 -5.08 0.66
CA GLY A 395 21.20 -4.01 0.17
C GLY A 395 20.55 -2.63 0.10
N SER A 396 19.28 -2.49 0.47
CA SER A 396 18.62 -1.18 0.57
C SER A 396 19.23 -0.35 1.71
N THR A 397 19.51 0.91 1.45
CA THR A 397 20.02 1.82 2.48
C THR A 397 18.90 2.20 3.45
N VAL A 398 19.17 2.04 4.74
CA VAL A 398 18.31 2.48 5.82
C VAL A 398 18.82 3.82 6.33
N TYR A 399 18.01 4.87 6.22
CA TYR A 399 18.40 6.20 6.65
C TYR A 399 17.19 7.05 7.05
N VAL A 400 17.46 8.11 7.81
CA VAL A 400 16.51 9.19 8.07
C VAL A 400 17.24 10.52 8.04
N GLU A 401 16.54 11.54 7.54
CA GLU A 401 17.06 12.89 7.43
C GLU A 401 16.09 13.89 8.07
N SER A 402 16.65 14.79 8.87
CA SER A 402 15.86 15.87 9.47
C SER A 402 15.58 16.97 8.44
N GLY A 403 14.47 17.68 8.60
CA GLY A 403 14.33 19.01 8.05
C GLY A 403 15.35 19.97 8.68
N PRO A 404 15.44 21.21 8.18
CA PRO A 404 16.40 22.18 8.68
C PRO A 404 16.20 22.45 10.19
N VAL A 405 17.22 22.14 10.95
CA VAL A 405 17.30 22.52 12.36
C VAL A 405 17.84 23.94 12.42
N GLN A 406 17.00 24.88 12.82
CA GLN A 406 17.38 26.26 13.02
C GLN A 406 17.71 26.47 14.50
N ILE A 407 18.96 26.78 14.78
CA ILE A 407 19.39 27.10 16.15
C ILE A 407 19.17 28.61 16.33
N GLY A 408 18.41 29.00 17.38
CA GLY A 408 18.15 30.42 17.69
C GLY A 408 17.40 31.16 16.57
N ASN A 409 16.34 30.60 16.01
CA ASN A 409 15.47 31.16 14.98
C ASN A 409 16.20 31.48 13.63
N GLY A 410 17.40 30.94 13.41
CA GLY A 410 18.15 31.17 12.17
C GLY A 410 18.79 32.55 12.02
N ASP A 411 18.79 33.38 13.07
CA ASP A 411 19.37 34.75 13.02
C ASP A 411 20.88 34.76 12.91
N ASN A 412 21.56 33.77 13.47
CA ASN A 412 22.99 33.67 13.54
C ASN A 412 23.54 32.45 12.84
N VAL A 413 24.78 32.53 12.40
CA VAL A 413 25.57 31.36 12.01
C VAL A 413 26.05 30.66 13.27
N TYR A 414 25.86 29.34 13.34
CA TYR A 414 26.35 28.53 14.46
C TYR A 414 27.58 27.74 14.05
N TYR A 415 28.56 27.68 14.94
CA TYR A 415 29.70 26.78 14.86
C TYR A 415 29.45 25.56 15.68
N VAL A 416 29.44 24.37 15.04
CA VAL A 416 29.25 23.08 15.71
C VAL A 416 30.59 22.35 15.72
N ASN A 417 31.00 21.91 16.92
CA ASN A 417 32.30 21.28 17.12
C ASN A 417 32.22 19.87 17.72
N GLU A 418 31.07 19.47 18.20
CA GLU A 418 30.92 18.19 18.86
C GLU A 418 29.48 17.67 18.71
N LEU A 419 29.34 16.37 18.50
CA LEU A 419 28.10 15.61 18.59
C LEU A 419 28.21 14.63 19.75
N ILE A 420 27.24 14.64 20.64
CA ILE A 420 27.04 13.60 21.65
C ILE A 420 25.92 12.70 21.16
N PRO A 421 26.24 11.50 20.62
CA PRO A 421 25.26 10.58 20.12
C PRO A 421 24.52 9.88 21.27
N ASP A 422 23.32 9.43 20.96
CA ASP A 422 22.51 8.56 21.84
C ASP A 422 22.10 7.34 21.01
N GLU A 423 22.98 6.37 20.93
CA GLU A 423 22.80 5.10 20.23
C GLU A 423 22.74 3.96 21.22
N ARG A 424 21.99 2.91 20.90
CA ARG A 424 21.99 1.66 21.68
C ARG A 424 23.36 0.98 21.64
N ASN A 425 23.94 0.84 20.45
CA ASN A 425 25.28 0.32 20.25
C ASN A 425 26.09 1.34 19.45
N GLN A 426 27.24 1.67 19.96
CA GLN A 426 28.11 2.66 19.33
C GLN A 426 28.63 2.17 17.96
N GLY A 427 28.46 3.00 16.92
CA GLY A 427 28.93 2.73 15.57
C GLY A 427 27.93 2.01 14.66
N ASP A 428 26.72 1.70 15.14
CA ASP A 428 25.65 1.13 14.32
C ASP A 428 25.14 2.13 13.26
N VAL A 429 25.33 3.42 13.51
CA VAL A 429 24.82 4.51 12.68
C VAL A 429 25.94 5.52 12.41
N THR A 430 25.92 6.11 11.22
CA THR A 430 26.76 7.26 10.87
C THR A 430 25.94 8.52 10.75
N ALA A 431 26.50 9.67 11.13
CA ALA A 431 25.87 10.97 10.98
C ALA A 431 26.53 11.79 9.88
N THR A 432 25.72 12.34 8.98
CA THR A 432 26.14 13.32 7.97
C THR A 432 25.36 14.60 8.18
N PHE A 433 26.05 15.73 8.18
CA PHE A 433 25.43 17.04 8.31
C PHE A 433 25.49 17.78 6.99
N PHE A 434 24.35 18.40 6.63
CA PHE A 434 24.26 19.30 5.51
C PHE A 434 24.02 20.70 6.06
N SER A 435 24.84 21.66 5.67
CA SER A 435 24.69 23.03 6.14
C SER A 435 24.52 24.01 5.00
N ARG A 436 23.69 25.02 5.22
CA ARG A 436 23.50 26.16 4.30
C ARG A 436 23.23 27.43 5.09
N TYR A 437 23.49 28.56 4.42
CA TYR A 437 23.30 29.87 5.03
C TYR A 437 21.92 30.46 4.78
N TYR A 438 21.27 30.10 3.67
CA TYR A 438 19.96 30.60 3.26
C TYR A 438 19.13 29.43 2.67
N PRO A 439 17.80 29.49 2.74
CA PRO A 439 16.96 28.57 1.98
C PRO A 439 17.36 28.54 0.50
N ASN A 440 17.37 27.37 -0.11
CA ASN A 440 17.78 27.14 -1.51
C ASN A 440 19.25 27.51 -1.86
N ALA A 441 20.11 27.84 -0.88
CA ALA A 441 21.54 27.95 -1.11
C ALA A 441 22.16 26.57 -1.31
N ALA A 442 23.35 26.58 -1.96
CA ALA A 442 24.14 25.36 -2.12
C ALA A 442 24.50 24.77 -0.75
N GLU A 443 24.21 23.51 -0.58
CA GLU A 443 24.53 22.77 0.64
C GLU A 443 25.98 22.34 0.67
N ARG A 444 26.55 22.32 1.87
CA ARG A 444 27.85 21.73 2.16
C ARG A 444 27.65 20.51 3.04
N SER A 445 28.20 19.38 2.59
CA SER A 445 28.16 18.12 3.32
C SER A 445 29.38 17.96 4.21
N TYR A 446 29.16 17.45 5.43
CA TYR A 446 30.19 17.14 6.43
C TYR A 446 29.95 15.75 6.99
N GLY A 447 30.96 14.90 6.97
CA GLY A 447 30.88 13.50 7.34
C GLY A 447 31.01 12.57 6.14
N PRO A 448 30.58 11.27 6.21
CA PRO A 448 29.93 10.66 7.37
C PRO A 448 30.86 10.55 8.60
N TYR A 449 30.30 10.82 9.77
CA TYR A 449 30.99 10.62 11.05
C TYR A 449 30.52 9.33 11.69
N SER A 450 31.49 8.48 12.09
CA SER A 450 31.18 7.37 13.01
C SER A 450 30.85 7.95 14.37
N MET A 451 29.70 7.61 14.90
CA MET A 451 29.24 8.17 16.16
C MET A 451 30.00 7.54 17.33
N THR A 452 31.11 8.19 17.71
CA THR A 452 31.85 7.90 18.94
C THR A 452 31.40 8.86 20.04
N ASN A 453 31.60 8.54 21.30
CA ASN A 453 31.13 9.39 22.40
C ASN A 453 32.31 10.06 23.13
N PRO A 454 32.55 11.37 22.95
CA PRO A 454 31.90 12.29 21.97
C PRO A 454 32.46 12.17 20.55
N THR A 455 31.68 12.59 19.57
CA THR A 455 32.11 12.66 18.18
C THR A 455 32.55 14.09 17.84
N SER A 456 33.82 14.25 17.45
CA SER A 456 34.33 15.56 16.98
C SER A 456 33.79 15.86 15.59
N VAL A 457 33.02 16.92 15.46
CA VAL A 457 32.51 17.45 14.20
C VAL A 457 32.94 18.90 14.06
N ARG A 458 33.11 19.41 12.83
CA ARG A 458 33.48 20.80 12.60
C ARG A 458 32.78 21.34 11.38
N PHE A 459 31.72 22.07 11.62
CA PHE A 459 31.01 22.77 10.55
C PHE A 459 30.30 24.02 11.06
N ASN A 460 29.84 24.85 10.14
CA ASN A 460 29.04 26.02 10.45
C ASN A 460 27.89 26.19 9.46
N GLY A 461 26.85 26.83 9.89
CA GLY A 461 25.64 27.11 9.09
C GLY A 461 24.57 27.79 9.89
N ARG A 462 23.54 28.27 9.20
CA ARG A 462 22.29 28.76 9.83
C ARG A 462 21.24 27.67 9.86
N GLN A 463 21.19 26.88 8.79
CA GLN A 463 20.28 25.76 8.62
C GLN A 463 21.13 24.51 8.52
N ILE A 464 20.81 23.52 9.36
CA ILE A 464 21.59 22.30 9.48
C ILE A 464 20.62 21.13 9.35
N ASN A 465 20.78 20.31 8.32
CA ASN A 465 20.10 19.04 8.21
C ASN A 465 21.03 17.94 8.72
N MET A 466 20.46 16.94 9.35
CA MET A 466 21.19 15.80 9.87
C MET A 466 20.62 14.53 9.24
N ARG A 467 21.47 13.80 8.54
CA ARG A 467 21.13 12.46 8.04
C ARG A 467 21.83 11.41 8.88
N LEU A 468 21.04 10.47 9.37
CA LEU A 468 21.52 9.26 10.04
C LEU A 468 21.41 8.11 9.06
N THR A 469 22.51 7.42 8.80
CA THR A 469 22.54 6.26 7.91
C THR A 469 22.98 5.05 8.70
N ALA A 470 22.16 4.01 8.70
CA ALA A 470 22.46 2.78 9.41
C ALA A 470 23.51 1.93 8.68
N SER A 471 24.30 1.23 9.46
CA SER A 471 25.14 0.14 8.94
C SER A 471 24.26 -0.98 8.40
N PRO A 472 24.67 -1.67 7.32
CA PRO A 472 23.87 -2.77 6.76
C PRO A 472 23.57 -3.86 7.79
N ASN A 473 22.36 -4.39 7.74
CA ASN A 473 21.90 -5.52 8.56
C ASN A 473 22.03 -5.33 10.09
N THR A 474 21.85 -4.09 10.55
CA THR A 474 22.01 -3.74 11.97
C THR A 474 20.66 -3.38 12.59
N ASP A 475 20.38 -3.91 13.78
CA ASP A 475 19.23 -3.52 14.62
C ASP A 475 19.58 -2.30 15.49
N TRP A 476 19.64 -1.15 14.86
CA TRP A 476 20.01 0.09 15.51
C TRP A 476 18.84 0.76 16.25
N ARG A 477 19.20 1.58 17.25
CA ARG A 477 18.29 2.47 17.98
C ARG A 477 19.00 3.80 18.20
N VAL A 478 18.29 4.88 17.91
CA VAL A 478 18.80 6.24 18.16
C VAL A 478 17.75 7.02 18.95
N GLY A 479 18.22 7.63 20.02
CA GLY A 479 17.43 8.49 20.89
C GLY A 479 17.73 9.97 20.68
N THR A 480 17.82 10.73 21.79
CA THR A 480 18.03 12.18 21.74
C THR A 480 19.51 12.53 21.69
N MET A 481 19.99 12.95 20.53
CA MET A 481 21.35 13.44 20.36
C MET A 481 21.50 14.90 20.83
N ARG A 482 22.72 15.30 21.10
CA ARG A 482 23.05 16.68 21.48
C ARG A 482 24.20 17.23 20.63
N LEU A 483 24.04 18.48 20.19
CA LEU A 483 25.10 19.24 19.50
C LEU A 483 25.70 20.28 20.43
N ASN A 484 27.01 20.33 20.46
CA ASN A 484 27.70 21.46 21.05
C ASN A 484 27.84 22.56 19.99
N ALA A 485 27.00 23.58 20.12
CA ALA A 485 26.90 24.65 19.17
C ALA A 485 27.18 26.02 19.83
N GLN A 486 27.93 26.86 19.17
CA GLN A 486 28.27 28.21 19.61
C GLN A 486 27.74 29.23 18.61
N PRO A 487 27.05 30.30 19.07
CA PRO A 487 26.61 31.35 18.19
C PRO A 487 27.83 32.12 17.64
N GLY A 488 27.82 32.30 16.34
CA GLY A 488 28.75 33.16 15.63
C GLY A 488 28.13 34.50 15.24
N GLY A 489 28.73 35.18 14.26
CA GLY A 489 28.19 36.41 13.72
C GLY A 489 26.93 36.21 12.86
N ARG A 490 26.28 37.31 12.48
CA ARG A 490 25.14 37.34 11.57
C ARG A 490 25.50 37.14 10.08
N ARG A 491 26.78 36.98 9.77
CA ARG A 491 27.29 36.76 8.42
C ARG A 491 27.87 35.39 8.24
#